data_e5fc9712caf5cbce9efd6e0d8c7f0001
#
_entry.id   e5fc9712caf5cbce9efd6e0d8c7f0001
#
_cell.length_a   1.000
_cell.length_b   1.000
_cell.length_c   1.000
_cell.angle_alpha   90.00
_cell.angle_beta   90.00
_cell.angle_gamma   90.00
#
_symmetry.space_group_name_H-M   'P 1'
#
loop_
_entity.id
_entity.type
_entity.pdbx_description
1 polymer ?
#
loop_
_entity_poly.entity_id
_entity_poly.type
_entity_poly.pdbx_seq_one_letter_code
_entity_poly.pdbx_strand_id
1 'polypeptide(L)'
;MPQPQLEPAEAQLIRRVCGGEPDAFEELVRPYERMVYLTAISILRNQADAEEVAQDAVLKAFSKLSSFRGECKFSTWLVQITYNEARMRLRKDRRHLYESLDDQPQDPEGDYWPRDFADWRPIPSELLEDDETRQTLQHAINSLSPSYREIVVLRDIENLSIKEAATILGLSEATVKTRLHRARLLLRDALAPGLDGCWSTGQRYQKVRPW
;
A
#
# COMPACT_ATOMS: atom_id res chain seq x y z
N MET A 1 -24.77 13.40 7.37
CA MET A 1 -23.33 13.20 7.31
C MET A 1 -22.83 13.91 6.06
N PRO A 2 -21.84 14.81 6.13
CA PRO A 2 -21.30 15.42 4.93
C PRO A 2 -20.68 14.32 4.08
N GLN A 3 -21.13 14.21 2.84
CA GLN A 3 -20.53 13.34 1.84
C GLN A 3 -19.10 13.84 1.60
N PRO A 4 -18.13 12.96 1.40
CA PRO A 4 -16.80 13.37 0.97
C PRO A 4 -16.97 14.06 -0.39
N GLN A 5 -16.91 15.38 -0.37
CA GLN A 5 -17.06 16.16 -1.60
C GLN A 5 -15.81 15.93 -2.42
N LEU A 6 -16.01 15.48 -3.67
CA LEU A 6 -14.98 15.53 -4.70
C LEU A 6 -14.46 16.97 -4.75
N GLU A 7 -13.16 17.13 -4.88
CA GLU A 7 -12.58 18.43 -5.21
C GLU A 7 -13.25 18.96 -6.49
N PRO A 8 -13.64 20.23 -6.56
CA PRO A 8 -14.32 20.75 -7.75
C PRO A 8 -13.55 20.53 -9.05
N ALA A 9 -12.21 20.56 -8.98
CA ALA A 9 -11.33 20.27 -10.11
C ALA A 9 -11.42 18.80 -10.54
N GLU A 10 -11.40 17.84 -9.60
CA GLU A 10 -11.56 16.41 -9.90
C GLU A 10 -12.92 16.12 -10.54
N ALA A 11 -13.97 16.72 -9.98
CA ALA A 11 -15.32 16.56 -10.53
C ALA A 11 -15.44 17.09 -11.98
N GLN A 12 -14.71 18.15 -12.30
CA GLN A 12 -14.64 18.68 -13.65
C GLN A 12 -13.89 17.73 -14.59
N LEU A 13 -12.71 17.23 -14.18
CA LEU A 13 -11.93 16.28 -14.98
C LEU A 13 -12.71 14.99 -15.24
N ILE A 14 -13.36 14.42 -14.21
CA ILE A 14 -14.21 13.23 -14.36
C ILE A 14 -15.32 13.46 -15.39
N ARG A 15 -15.99 14.63 -15.35
CA ARG A 15 -17.03 14.96 -16.35
C ARG A 15 -16.47 15.07 -17.76
N ARG A 16 -15.27 15.67 -17.94
CA ARG A 16 -14.61 15.77 -19.25
C ARG A 16 -14.28 14.40 -19.82
N VAL A 17 -13.70 13.52 -18.99
CA VAL A 17 -13.40 12.12 -19.41
C VAL A 17 -14.68 11.38 -19.81
N CYS A 18 -15.73 11.46 -18.99
CA CYS A 18 -17.02 10.83 -19.28
C CYS A 18 -17.71 11.48 -20.49
N GLY A 19 -17.39 12.72 -20.81
CA GLY A 19 -17.86 13.45 -22.00
C GLY A 19 -17.11 13.13 -23.29
N GLY A 20 -16.09 12.27 -23.25
CA GLY A 20 -15.34 11.82 -24.43
C GLY A 20 -13.98 12.50 -24.61
N GLU A 21 -13.43 13.14 -23.58
CA GLU A 21 -12.07 13.71 -23.56
C GLU A 21 -11.11 12.80 -22.77
N PRO A 22 -10.55 11.73 -23.37
CA PRO A 22 -9.72 10.76 -22.64
C PRO A 22 -8.45 11.38 -22.05
N ASP A 23 -7.89 12.42 -22.68
CA ASP A 23 -6.66 13.08 -22.21
C ASP A 23 -6.83 13.74 -20.84
N ALA A 24 -8.06 14.13 -20.46
CA ALA A 24 -8.35 14.66 -19.13
C ALA A 24 -8.16 13.60 -18.00
N PHE A 25 -8.10 12.30 -18.34
CA PHE A 25 -7.84 11.25 -17.39
C PHE A 25 -6.39 11.25 -16.88
N GLU A 26 -5.44 11.55 -17.75
CA GLU A 26 -4.04 11.68 -17.34
C GLU A 26 -3.89 12.81 -16.30
N GLU A 27 -4.53 13.97 -16.54
CA GLU A 27 -4.54 15.07 -15.58
C GLU A 27 -5.15 14.64 -14.23
N LEU A 28 -6.21 13.83 -14.25
CA LEU A 28 -6.90 13.34 -13.07
C LEU A 28 -6.04 12.36 -12.26
N VAL A 29 -5.29 11.47 -12.91
CA VAL A 29 -4.54 10.38 -12.24
C VAL A 29 -3.14 10.82 -11.81
N ARG A 30 -2.49 11.72 -12.53
CA ARG A 30 -1.11 12.16 -12.27
C ARG A 30 -0.79 12.45 -10.81
N PRO A 31 -1.62 13.14 -10.00
CA PRO A 31 -1.34 13.37 -8.58
C PRO A 31 -1.31 12.10 -7.73
N TYR A 32 -1.89 11.00 -8.23
CA TYR A 32 -2.09 9.74 -7.49
C TYR A 32 -1.21 8.59 -7.97
N GLU A 33 -0.41 8.75 -9.02
CA GLU A 33 0.45 7.69 -9.57
C GLU A 33 1.36 7.09 -8.51
N ARG A 34 1.98 7.95 -7.68
CA ARG A 34 2.82 7.51 -6.59
C ARG A 34 2.04 6.69 -5.55
N MET A 35 0.84 7.13 -5.17
CA MET A 35 -0.04 6.45 -4.22
C MET A 35 -0.43 5.04 -4.74
N VAL A 36 -0.76 4.95 -6.02
CA VAL A 36 -1.06 3.69 -6.72
C VAL A 36 0.14 2.74 -6.65
N TYR A 37 1.33 3.22 -7.03
CA TYR A 37 2.56 2.43 -6.99
C TYR A 37 2.90 1.97 -5.56
N LEU A 38 2.88 2.88 -4.55
CA LEU A 38 3.19 2.53 -3.16
C LEU A 38 2.21 1.52 -2.59
N THR A 39 0.94 1.60 -2.96
CA THR A 39 -0.05 0.60 -2.59
C THR A 39 0.29 -0.77 -3.18
N ALA A 40 0.61 -0.84 -4.48
CA ALA A 40 0.94 -2.09 -5.15
C ALA A 40 2.22 -2.73 -4.57
N ILE A 41 3.30 -1.95 -4.40
CA ILE A 41 4.58 -2.46 -3.90
C ILE A 41 4.49 -2.92 -2.44
N SER A 42 3.64 -2.29 -1.61
CA SER A 42 3.43 -2.71 -0.22
C SER A 42 2.89 -4.13 -0.09
N ILE A 43 2.18 -4.60 -1.12
CA ILE A 43 1.54 -5.91 -1.17
C ILE A 43 2.44 -6.92 -1.88
N LEU A 44 2.93 -6.57 -3.07
CA LEU A 44 3.63 -7.49 -3.98
C LEU A 44 5.11 -7.66 -3.64
N ARG A 45 5.76 -6.63 -3.11
CA ARG A 45 7.19 -6.62 -2.74
C ARG A 45 8.14 -6.91 -3.93
N ASN A 46 7.64 -6.82 -5.14
CA ASN A 46 8.40 -6.95 -6.39
C ASN A 46 8.12 -5.71 -7.23
N GLN A 47 9.17 -5.05 -7.68
CA GLN A 47 9.06 -3.80 -8.41
C GLN A 47 8.35 -3.98 -9.75
N ALA A 48 8.76 -4.98 -10.54
CA ALA A 48 8.18 -5.24 -11.85
C ALA A 48 6.68 -5.56 -11.76
N ASP A 49 6.29 -6.41 -10.81
CA ASP A 49 4.88 -6.74 -10.57
C ASP A 49 4.09 -5.53 -10.06
N ALA A 50 4.72 -4.68 -9.23
CA ALA A 50 4.08 -3.48 -8.72
C ALA A 50 3.84 -2.44 -9.82
N GLU A 51 4.78 -2.25 -10.74
CA GLU A 51 4.66 -1.38 -11.91
C GLU A 51 3.56 -1.88 -12.85
N GLU A 52 3.54 -3.19 -13.16
CA GLU A 52 2.50 -3.82 -13.98
C GLU A 52 1.11 -3.63 -13.35
N VAL A 53 0.96 -3.95 -12.07
CA VAL A 53 -0.30 -3.81 -11.36
C VAL A 53 -0.73 -2.35 -11.23
N ALA A 54 0.20 -1.41 -11.06
CA ALA A 54 -0.12 0.01 -11.04
C ALA A 54 -0.71 0.48 -12.38
N GLN A 55 -0.12 0.06 -13.50
CA GLN A 55 -0.64 0.35 -14.84
C GLN A 55 -2.02 -0.30 -15.05
N ASP A 56 -2.18 -1.57 -14.70
CA ASP A 56 -3.45 -2.28 -14.81
C ASP A 56 -4.56 -1.61 -13.99
N ALA A 57 -4.22 -1.15 -12.76
CA ALA A 57 -5.16 -0.43 -11.90
C ALA A 57 -5.62 0.89 -12.52
N VAL A 58 -4.71 1.66 -13.13
CA VAL A 58 -5.01 2.91 -13.83
C VAL A 58 -5.89 2.64 -15.04
N LEU A 59 -5.58 1.65 -15.87
CA LEU A 59 -6.40 1.26 -17.03
C LEU A 59 -7.79 0.80 -16.59
N LYS A 60 -7.87 0.04 -15.50
CA LYS A 60 -9.14 -0.42 -14.94
C LYS A 60 -9.95 0.72 -14.33
N ALA A 61 -9.29 1.70 -13.71
CA ALA A 61 -9.94 2.92 -13.23
C ALA A 61 -10.51 3.73 -14.41
N PHE A 62 -9.76 3.88 -15.50
CA PHE A 62 -10.26 4.52 -16.70
C PHE A 62 -11.54 3.86 -17.23
N SER A 63 -11.50 2.53 -17.41
CA SER A 63 -12.64 1.77 -17.93
C SER A 63 -13.87 1.80 -17.02
N LYS A 64 -13.68 1.99 -15.71
CA LYS A 64 -14.75 2.01 -14.69
C LYS A 64 -15.13 3.42 -14.24
N LEU A 65 -14.53 4.47 -14.79
CA LEU A 65 -14.74 5.85 -14.32
C LEU A 65 -16.21 6.27 -14.42
N SER A 66 -16.92 5.84 -15.46
CA SER A 66 -18.36 6.10 -15.62
C SER A 66 -19.22 5.50 -14.51
N SER A 67 -18.73 4.49 -13.79
CA SER A 67 -19.41 3.88 -12.64
C SER A 67 -19.06 4.52 -11.30
N PHE A 68 -18.12 5.47 -11.27
CA PHE A 68 -17.73 6.17 -10.05
C PHE A 68 -18.83 7.11 -9.57
N ARG A 69 -19.41 6.84 -8.40
CA ARG A 69 -20.58 7.56 -7.88
C ARG A 69 -20.26 8.77 -7.01
N GLY A 70 -18.97 9.03 -6.72
CA GLY A 70 -18.57 10.12 -5.82
C GLY A 70 -18.91 9.86 -4.34
N GLU A 71 -19.20 8.63 -3.94
CA GLU A 71 -19.51 8.26 -2.54
C GLU A 71 -18.27 8.29 -1.64
N CYS A 72 -17.09 8.30 -2.23
CA CYS A 72 -15.80 8.48 -1.57
C CYS A 72 -14.92 9.40 -2.41
N LYS A 73 -13.75 9.79 -1.89
CA LYS A 73 -12.75 10.52 -2.67
C LYS A 73 -12.28 9.69 -3.86
N PHE A 74 -11.91 10.35 -4.96
CA PHE A 74 -11.36 9.67 -6.13
C PHE A 74 -10.10 8.87 -5.78
N SER A 75 -9.20 9.44 -4.96
CA SER A 75 -8.01 8.77 -4.44
C SER A 75 -8.33 7.46 -3.72
N THR A 76 -9.32 7.46 -2.82
CA THR A 76 -9.74 6.25 -2.08
C THR A 76 -10.27 5.17 -3.02
N TRP A 77 -11.06 5.56 -4.02
CA TRP A 77 -11.59 4.64 -5.02
C TRP A 77 -10.49 4.04 -5.90
N LEU A 78 -9.53 4.85 -6.33
CA LEU A 78 -8.39 4.42 -7.13
C LEU A 78 -7.48 3.45 -6.35
N VAL A 79 -7.16 3.78 -5.10
CA VAL A 79 -6.39 2.91 -4.20
C VAL A 79 -7.11 1.59 -3.95
N GLN A 80 -8.43 1.59 -3.82
CA GLN A 80 -9.20 0.34 -3.66
C GLN A 80 -9.11 -0.56 -4.90
N ILE A 81 -9.12 0.01 -6.11
CA ILE A 81 -8.89 -0.75 -7.34
C ILE A 81 -7.49 -1.35 -7.31
N THR A 82 -6.47 -0.54 -7.03
CA THR A 82 -5.07 -0.98 -6.96
C THR A 82 -4.87 -2.09 -5.93
N TYR A 83 -5.42 -1.93 -4.74
CA TYR A 83 -5.35 -2.94 -3.68
C TYR A 83 -5.95 -4.28 -4.12
N ASN A 84 -7.10 -4.24 -4.78
CA ASN A 84 -7.76 -5.45 -5.28
C ASN A 84 -6.93 -6.13 -6.38
N GLU A 85 -6.35 -5.38 -7.33
CA GLU A 85 -5.50 -5.93 -8.38
C GLU A 85 -4.23 -6.56 -7.80
N ALA A 86 -3.55 -5.87 -6.89
CA ALA A 86 -2.36 -6.39 -6.22
C ALA A 86 -2.65 -7.70 -5.45
N ARG A 87 -3.77 -7.76 -4.74
CA ARG A 87 -4.17 -9.00 -4.06
C ARG A 87 -4.54 -10.13 -5.02
N MET A 88 -5.14 -9.82 -6.16
CA MET A 88 -5.42 -10.83 -7.19
C MET A 88 -4.11 -11.37 -7.79
N ARG A 89 -3.15 -10.51 -8.10
CA ARG A 89 -1.81 -10.90 -8.59
C ARG A 89 -1.12 -11.81 -7.57
N LEU A 90 -1.05 -11.39 -6.31
CA LEU A 90 -0.44 -12.17 -5.24
C LEU A 90 -1.07 -13.57 -5.07
N ARG A 91 -2.40 -13.68 -5.20
CA ARG A 91 -3.09 -14.98 -5.15
C ARG A 91 -2.75 -15.85 -6.35
N LYS A 92 -2.65 -15.26 -7.55
CA LYS A 92 -2.30 -15.99 -8.78
C LYS A 92 -0.88 -16.55 -8.67
N ASP A 93 0.08 -15.76 -8.21
CA ASP A 93 1.47 -16.18 -8.05
C ASP A 93 1.60 -17.31 -7.02
N ARG A 94 0.89 -17.20 -5.89
CA ARG A 94 0.83 -18.29 -4.89
C ARG A 94 0.24 -19.57 -5.50
N ARG A 95 -0.81 -19.48 -6.29
CA ARG A 95 -1.44 -20.63 -6.93
C ARG A 95 -0.49 -21.35 -7.88
N HIS A 96 0.25 -20.62 -8.72
CA HIS A 96 1.26 -21.19 -9.60
C HIS A 96 2.40 -21.88 -8.84
N LEU A 97 2.81 -21.33 -7.69
CA LEU A 97 3.78 -21.98 -6.80
C LEU A 97 3.25 -23.30 -6.22
N TYR A 98 1.98 -23.38 -5.85
CA TYR A 98 1.36 -24.62 -5.34
C TYR A 98 1.06 -25.64 -6.43
N GLU A 99 0.68 -25.22 -7.63
CA GLU A 99 0.50 -26.11 -8.80
C GLU A 99 1.82 -26.73 -9.26
N SER A 100 2.95 -26.07 -8.98
CA SER A 100 4.31 -26.56 -9.26
C SER A 100 4.88 -27.49 -8.18
N LEU A 101 4.30 -27.49 -6.98
CA LEU A 101 4.69 -28.29 -5.83
C LEU A 101 3.45 -29.10 -5.41
N ASP A 102 3.45 -30.37 -5.65
CA ASP A 102 2.35 -31.34 -5.42
C ASP A 102 1.91 -31.47 -3.94
N ASP A 103 1.91 -30.36 -3.18
CA ASP A 103 1.57 -30.27 -1.77
C ASP A 103 0.34 -29.38 -1.54
N GLN A 104 -0.63 -29.95 -0.80
CA GLN A 104 -1.88 -29.29 -0.41
C GLN A 104 -1.61 -28.03 0.45
N PRO A 105 -2.37 -26.94 0.22
CA PRO A 105 -2.22 -25.73 0.99
C PRO A 105 -2.70 -25.93 2.43
N GLN A 106 -1.77 -25.98 3.38
CA GLN A 106 -2.06 -25.79 4.79
C GLN A 106 -2.01 -24.30 5.11
N ASP A 107 -3.17 -23.77 5.54
CA ASP A 107 -3.39 -22.50 6.22
C ASP A 107 -3.27 -21.19 5.38
N PRO A 108 -4.38 -20.44 5.19
CA PRO A 108 -4.36 -19.15 4.52
C PRO A 108 -3.69 -18.01 5.32
N GLU A 109 -3.25 -18.26 6.55
CA GLU A 109 -2.50 -17.31 7.39
C GLU A 109 -0.99 -17.62 7.51
N GLY A 110 -0.49 -18.66 6.81
CA GLY A 110 0.93 -19.02 6.80
C GLY A 110 1.82 -17.92 6.23
N ASP A 111 2.74 -17.46 7.04
CA ASP A 111 3.80 -16.48 6.75
C ASP A 111 4.77 -16.97 5.66
N TYR A 112 4.35 -17.00 4.40
CA TYR A 112 5.28 -17.10 3.27
C TYR A 112 5.95 -15.74 3.03
N TRP A 113 7.20 -15.63 3.39
CA TRP A 113 8.06 -14.49 3.14
C TRP A 113 8.90 -14.70 1.87
N PRO A 114 8.57 -14.09 0.73
CA PRO A 114 9.52 -13.99 -0.37
C PRO A 114 10.72 -13.16 0.11
N ARG A 115 11.93 -13.70 -0.04
CA ARG A 115 13.17 -13.09 0.47
C ARG A 115 13.77 -12.05 -0.47
N ASP A 116 13.03 -11.45 -1.38
CA ASP A 116 13.57 -10.43 -2.27
C ASP A 116 13.14 -9.03 -1.86
N PHE A 117 14.14 -8.17 -1.75
CA PHE A 117 14.03 -6.79 -1.33
C PHE A 117 13.41 -5.94 -2.43
N ALA A 118 12.20 -5.49 -2.24
CA ALA A 118 11.61 -4.48 -3.11
C ALA A 118 12.37 -3.15 -2.93
N ASP A 119 12.84 -2.60 -4.03
CA ASP A 119 13.47 -1.27 -4.06
C ASP A 119 12.38 -0.18 -3.97
N TRP A 120 12.33 0.51 -2.84
CA TRP A 120 11.36 1.57 -2.56
C TRP A 120 11.88 2.95 -2.96
N ARG A 121 12.56 3.10 -4.06
CA ARG A 121 13.18 4.36 -4.49
C ARG A 121 12.30 5.61 -4.57
N PRO A 122 10.99 5.63 -4.42
CA PRO A 122 10.26 6.89 -4.43
C PRO A 122 9.74 7.38 -3.07
N ILE A 123 10.45 7.18 -1.96
CA ILE A 123 10.20 8.04 -0.80
C ILE A 123 10.83 9.40 -1.12
N PRO A 124 10.09 10.54 -1.02
CA PRO A 124 10.64 11.83 -1.42
C PRO A 124 11.95 12.12 -0.69
N SER A 125 13.00 12.36 -1.46
CA SER A 125 14.32 12.76 -0.95
C SER A 125 14.30 14.07 -0.18
N GLU A 126 13.26 14.88 -0.34
CA GLU A 126 13.15 16.21 0.24
C GLU A 126 12.86 16.24 1.76
N LEU A 127 12.42 15.09 2.33
CA LEU A 127 12.08 15.01 3.76
C LEU A 127 13.13 14.28 4.61
N LEU A 128 14.10 13.61 3.98
CA LEU A 128 15.16 12.89 4.68
C LEU A 128 16.49 13.29 4.07
N GLU A 129 17.25 14.12 4.80
CA GLU A 129 18.55 14.63 4.39
C GLU A 129 19.64 13.54 4.32
N ASP A 130 19.32 12.32 4.79
CA ASP A 130 20.26 11.23 4.91
C ASP A 130 19.72 9.94 4.28
N ASP A 131 20.45 9.41 3.29
CA ASP A 131 20.12 8.14 2.61
C ASP A 131 20.08 6.96 3.58
N GLU A 132 20.86 7.00 4.65
CA GLU A 132 20.91 5.97 5.68
C GLU A 132 19.61 5.90 6.48
N THR A 133 19.06 7.06 6.87
CA THR A 133 17.77 7.16 7.57
C THR A 133 16.64 6.63 6.70
N ARG A 134 16.66 6.95 5.39
CA ARG A 134 15.68 6.46 4.43
C ARG A 134 15.72 4.93 4.30
N GLN A 135 16.91 4.36 4.11
CA GLN A 135 17.10 2.92 4.00
C GLN A 135 16.65 2.19 5.26
N THR A 136 16.93 2.75 6.43
CA THR A 136 16.53 2.18 7.71
C THR A 136 15.01 2.19 7.90
N LEU A 137 14.34 3.29 7.60
CA LEU A 137 12.87 3.37 7.64
C LEU A 137 12.24 2.36 6.68
N GLN A 138 12.78 2.25 5.49
CA GLN A 138 12.34 1.31 4.49
C GLN A 138 12.51 -0.13 4.94
N HIS A 139 13.67 -0.45 5.54
CA HIS A 139 13.93 -1.78 6.10
C HIS A 139 12.96 -2.10 7.25
N ALA A 140 12.70 -1.15 8.12
CA ALA A 140 11.73 -1.30 9.22
C ALA A 140 10.31 -1.55 8.69
N ILE A 141 9.85 -0.80 7.68
CA ILE A 141 8.53 -1.01 7.06
C ILE A 141 8.46 -2.40 6.39
N ASN A 142 9.53 -2.81 5.70
CA ASN A 142 9.59 -4.10 5.03
C ASN A 142 9.63 -5.29 6.01
N SER A 143 10.10 -5.09 7.23
CA SER A 143 10.11 -6.12 8.27
C SER A 143 8.72 -6.37 8.88
N LEU A 144 7.77 -5.47 8.70
CA LEU A 144 6.41 -5.66 9.16
C LEU A 144 5.72 -6.81 8.42
N SER A 145 4.85 -7.54 9.13
CA SER A 145 3.95 -8.49 8.46
C SER A 145 3.04 -7.77 7.45
N PRO A 146 2.56 -8.45 6.40
CA PRO A 146 1.75 -7.83 5.35
C PRO A 146 0.57 -7.02 5.90
N SER A 147 -0.17 -7.58 6.88
CA SER A 147 -1.33 -6.94 7.49
C SER A 147 -1.02 -5.66 8.27
N TYR A 148 0.18 -5.52 8.81
CA TYR A 148 0.65 -4.29 9.48
C TYR A 148 1.21 -3.29 8.47
N ARG A 149 1.95 -3.75 7.48
CA ARG A 149 2.53 -2.90 6.43
C ARG A 149 1.46 -2.19 5.60
N GLU A 150 0.46 -2.94 5.11
CA GLU A 150 -0.66 -2.39 4.35
C GLU A 150 -1.33 -1.22 5.10
N ILE A 151 -1.55 -1.38 6.41
CA ILE A 151 -2.18 -0.34 7.23
C ILE A 151 -1.27 0.88 7.40
N VAL A 152 0.03 0.68 7.64
CA VAL A 152 1.00 1.78 7.77
C VAL A 152 1.08 2.57 6.47
N VAL A 153 1.17 1.88 5.33
CA VAL A 153 1.21 2.55 4.01
C VAL A 153 -0.05 3.38 3.80
N LEU A 154 -1.22 2.79 3.95
CA LEU A 154 -2.48 3.51 3.73
C LEU A 154 -2.70 4.68 4.71
N ARG A 155 -2.30 4.53 5.99
CA ARG A 155 -2.58 5.53 7.01
C ARG A 155 -1.49 6.56 7.21
N ASP A 156 -0.23 6.12 7.29
CA ASP A 156 0.88 6.97 7.72
C ASP A 156 1.68 7.53 6.53
N ILE A 157 1.67 6.83 5.39
CA ILE A 157 2.31 7.32 4.17
C ILE A 157 1.29 8.05 3.28
N GLU A 158 0.14 7.42 3.00
CA GLU A 158 -0.87 7.96 2.09
C GLU A 158 -1.92 8.83 2.78
N ASN A 159 -1.83 9.01 4.10
CA ASN A 159 -2.70 9.88 4.89
C ASN A 159 -4.22 9.60 4.74
N LEU A 160 -4.61 8.38 4.37
CA LEU A 160 -6.02 8.00 4.31
C LEU A 160 -6.62 7.96 5.72
N SER A 161 -7.89 8.29 5.88
CA SER A 161 -8.60 8.18 7.17
C SER A 161 -8.73 6.71 7.61
N ILE A 162 -8.97 6.48 8.89
CA ILE A 162 -9.24 5.13 9.43
C ILE A 162 -10.43 4.48 8.69
N LYS A 163 -11.46 5.26 8.38
CA LYS A 163 -12.65 4.78 7.67
C LYS A 163 -12.33 4.36 6.24
N GLU A 164 -11.54 5.16 5.53
CA GLU A 164 -11.10 4.84 4.16
C GLU A 164 -10.22 3.59 4.14
N ALA A 165 -9.23 3.50 5.04
CA ALA A 165 -8.39 2.32 5.18
C ALA A 165 -9.21 1.06 5.54
N ALA A 166 -10.20 1.18 6.43
CA ALA A 166 -11.10 0.09 6.79
C ALA A 166 -11.90 -0.42 5.58
N THR A 167 -12.40 0.52 4.76
CA THR A 167 -13.14 0.20 3.53
C THR A 167 -12.24 -0.54 2.53
N ILE A 168 -11.02 -0.04 2.29
CA ILE A 168 -10.07 -0.64 1.34
C ILE A 168 -9.64 -2.04 1.78
N LEU A 169 -9.33 -2.21 3.07
CA LEU A 169 -8.85 -3.47 3.62
C LEU A 169 -9.97 -4.50 3.89
N GLY A 170 -11.24 -4.07 3.84
CA GLY A 170 -12.39 -4.91 4.23
C GLY A 170 -12.41 -5.25 5.71
N LEU A 171 -11.94 -4.34 6.58
CA LEU A 171 -11.82 -4.53 8.03
C LEU A 171 -12.73 -3.56 8.79
N SER A 172 -12.99 -3.86 10.09
CA SER A 172 -13.63 -2.89 10.96
C SER A 172 -12.66 -1.75 11.33
N GLU A 173 -13.18 -0.54 11.58
CA GLU A 173 -12.36 0.58 12.04
C GLU A 173 -11.61 0.26 13.35
N ALA A 174 -12.22 -0.51 14.25
CA ALA A 174 -11.58 -0.96 15.49
C ALA A 174 -10.37 -1.84 15.21
N THR A 175 -10.48 -2.78 14.26
CA THR A 175 -9.39 -3.64 13.82
C THR A 175 -8.25 -2.82 13.22
N VAL A 176 -8.57 -1.85 12.33
CA VAL A 176 -7.56 -0.96 11.73
C VAL A 176 -6.82 -0.17 12.82
N LYS A 177 -7.54 0.43 13.78
CA LYS A 177 -6.92 1.17 14.90
C LYS A 177 -5.96 0.29 15.72
N THR A 178 -6.40 -0.91 16.07
CA THR A 178 -5.58 -1.84 16.86
C THR A 178 -4.34 -2.29 16.10
N ARG A 179 -4.49 -2.68 14.83
CA ARG A 179 -3.36 -3.09 13.99
C ARG A 179 -2.39 -1.93 13.74
N LEU A 180 -2.89 -0.73 13.46
CA LEU A 180 -2.05 0.47 13.29
C LEU A 180 -1.24 0.77 14.53
N HIS A 181 -1.87 0.71 15.71
CA HIS A 181 -1.16 0.91 16.98
C HIS A 181 -0.03 -0.11 17.17
N ARG A 182 -0.31 -1.39 16.93
CA ARG A 182 0.71 -2.46 17.02
C ARG A 182 1.82 -2.28 15.98
N ALA A 183 1.47 -1.93 14.76
CA ALA A 183 2.43 -1.67 13.69
C ALA A 183 3.40 -0.53 14.05
N ARG A 184 2.88 0.57 14.62
CA ARG A 184 3.70 1.70 15.08
C ARG A 184 4.62 1.32 16.24
N LEU A 185 4.19 0.46 17.16
CA LEU A 185 5.05 -0.06 18.21
C LEU A 185 6.21 -0.88 17.63
N LEU A 186 5.91 -1.76 16.66
CA LEU A 186 6.94 -2.55 15.98
C LEU A 186 7.93 -1.67 15.20
N LEU A 187 7.44 -0.64 14.51
CA LEU A 187 8.30 0.34 13.83
C LEU A 187 9.17 1.11 14.81
N ARG A 188 8.60 1.59 15.92
CA ARG A 188 9.38 2.26 16.96
C ARG A 188 10.51 1.36 17.47
N ASP A 189 10.20 0.12 17.77
CA ASP A 189 11.18 -0.83 18.30
C ASP A 189 12.26 -1.19 17.25
N ALA A 190 11.89 -1.23 15.96
CA ALA A 190 12.84 -1.44 14.87
C ALA A 190 13.74 -0.22 14.60
N LEU A 191 13.25 1.01 14.87
CA LEU A 191 13.97 2.25 14.62
C LEU A 191 14.72 2.78 15.85
N ALA A 192 14.35 2.34 17.06
CA ALA A 192 14.95 2.80 18.33
C ALA A 192 16.48 2.71 18.37
N PRO A 193 17.14 1.62 17.91
CA PRO A 193 18.59 1.54 17.90
C PRO A 193 19.30 2.62 17.09
N GLY A 194 18.62 3.22 16.11
CA GLY A 194 19.18 4.24 15.25
C GLY A 194 18.94 5.67 15.72
N LEU A 195 17.95 5.89 16.56
CA LEU A 195 17.64 7.23 17.09
C LEU A 195 18.64 7.68 18.17
N ASP A 196 19.38 6.76 18.77
CA ASP A 196 20.44 7.03 19.75
C ASP A 196 21.79 7.39 19.09
N GLY A 197 21.84 7.55 17.76
CA GLY A 197 23.06 7.85 17.01
C GLY A 197 24.07 6.72 16.93
N CYS A 198 23.71 5.51 17.38
CA CYS A 198 24.54 4.32 17.36
C CYS A 198 23.91 3.21 16.51
N TRP A 199 24.13 3.25 15.20
CA TRP A 199 23.76 2.19 14.26
C TRP A 199 24.70 0.99 14.46
N SER A 200 24.42 0.13 15.42
CA SER A 200 25.20 -1.09 15.58
C SER A 200 24.72 -2.14 14.58
N THR A 201 25.52 -2.33 13.52
CA THR A 201 25.43 -3.45 12.60
C THR A 201 25.40 -4.79 13.37
N GLY A 202 24.28 -5.47 13.35
CA GLY A 202 24.27 -6.93 13.51
C GLY A 202 23.72 -7.58 14.76
N GLN A 203 22.90 -6.93 15.59
CA GLN A 203 22.20 -7.67 16.64
C GLN A 203 20.83 -8.19 16.17
N ARG A 204 20.75 -9.52 16.07
CA ARG A 204 19.49 -10.24 15.80
C ARG A 204 18.49 -9.99 16.93
N TYR A 205 17.33 -9.50 16.58
CA TYR A 205 16.17 -9.36 17.44
C TYR A 205 15.84 -10.70 18.13
N GLN A 206 16.07 -10.81 19.43
CA GLN A 206 15.52 -11.91 20.21
C GLN A 206 14.02 -11.70 20.36
N LYS A 207 13.24 -12.68 19.90
CA LYS A 207 11.78 -12.71 20.06
C LYS A 207 11.42 -12.53 21.53
N VAL A 208 10.99 -11.33 21.92
CA VAL A 208 10.24 -11.16 23.16
C VAL A 208 8.85 -11.73 22.89
N ARG A 209 8.53 -12.86 23.52
CA ARG A 209 7.18 -13.43 23.47
C ARG A 209 6.24 -12.45 24.16
N PRO A 210 5.17 -11.99 23.51
CA PRO A 210 4.11 -11.32 24.25
C PRO A 210 3.38 -12.35 25.11
N TRP A 211 3.03 -11.91 26.27
CA TRP A 211 2.26 -12.60 27.32
C TRP A 211 0.96 -13.20 26.77
#